data_fec4f3f3c982fa2ebbef2f5a65d81879
#
_entry.id   fec4f3f3c982fa2ebbef2f5a65d81879
#
_cell.length_a   1.000
_cell.length_b   1.000
_cell.length_c   1.000
_cell.angle_alpha   90.00
_cell.angle_beta   90.00
_cell.angle_gamma   90.00
#
_symmetry.space_group_name_H-M   'P 1'
#
loop_
_entity.id
_entity.type
_entity.pdbx_description
1 polymer ?
#
loop_
_entity_poly.entity_id
_entity_poly.type
_entity_poly.pdbx_seq_one_letter_code
_entity_poly.pdbx_strand_id
1 'polypeptide(L)'
;MRHGHGLRKLNRTSEHRLAMLRNMMNSLIEHEVIKTTLPKAKELRRVVEPMITLAKDATLANRRLAFDRLRSRDSVSKLFNDLGPRFKERPGGYTRILKMGFRVGDNAPMALVELVDRPTEPEEIVGVDTAKT
;
A
#
# COMPACT_ATOMS: atom_id res chain seq x y z
N MET A 1 18.08 -17.01 -13.11
CA MET A 1 16.94 -16.35 -13.52
C MET A 1 15.77 -16.48 -12.61
N ARG A 2 15.00 -15.47 -12.52
CA ARG A 2 13.97 -15.44 -11.56
C ARG A 2 12.62 -15.71 -12.07
N HIS A 3 12.46 -16.63 -12.96
CA HIS A 3 11.18 -16.98 -13.51
C HIS A 3 10.23 -17.34 -12.40
N GLY A 4 9.06 -16.81 -12.42
CA GLY A 4 8.08 -17.10 -11.41
C GLY A 4 8.14 -16.20 -10.20
N HIS A 5 9.17 -15.39 -10.08
CA HIS A 5 9.30 -14.48 -8.96
C HIS A 5 8.81 -13.12 -9.38
N GLY A 6 7.62 -12.74 -8.95
CA GLY A 6 7.09 -11.45 -9.31
C GLY A 6 7.53 -10.33 -8.41
N LEU A 7 7.98 -10.63 -7.21
CA LEU A 7 8.29 -9.61 -6.22
C LEU A 7 9.78 -9.53 -5.94
N ARG A 8 10.23 -8.31 -5.59
CA ARG A 8 11.61 -8.12 -5.16
C ARG A 8 11.80 -8.73 -3.80
N LYS A 9 12.98 -9.28 -3.55
CA LYS A 9 13.25 -9.90 -2.26
C LYS A 9 13.54 -8.89 -1.17
N LEU A 10 14.06 -7.73 -1.52
CA LEU A 10 14.36 -6.66 -0.59
C LEU A 10 15.25 -7.12 0.55
N ASN A 11 16.16 -8.07 0.25
CA ASN A 11 17.12 -8.60 1.22
C ASN A 11 16.43 -9.21 2.44
N ARG A 12 15.28 -9.86 2.23
CA ARG A 12 14.54 -10.45 3.32
C ARG A 12 14.09 -11.84 2.97
N THR A 13 13.84 -12.67 3.97
CA THR A 13 13.25 -13.97 3.74
C THR A 13 11.84 -13.81 3.22
N SER A 14 11.29 -14.88 2.66
CA SER A 14 9.92 -14.81 2.13
C SER A 14 8.91 -14.41 3.18
N GLU A 15 9.01 -15.04 4.35
CA GLU A 15 8.06 -14.73 5.43
C GLU A 15 8.21 -13.29 5.90
N HIS A 16 9.45 -12.86 6.05
CA HIS A 16 9.71 -11.50 6.48
C HIS A 16 9.19 -10.49 5.48
N ARG A 17 9.40 -10.78 4.19
CA ARG A 17 8.94 -9.88 3.13
C ARG A 17 7.42 -9.80 3.09
N LEU A 18 6.74 -10.93 3.24
CA LEU A 18 5.29 -10.93 3.24
C LEU A 18 4.73 -10.17 4.43
N ALA A 19 5.33 -10.35 5.61
CA ALA A 19 4.88 -9.62 6.79
C ALA A 19 5.09 -8.13 6.62
N MET A 20 6.23 -7.75 6.06
CA MET A 20 6.50 -6.33 5.81
C MET A 20 5.49 -5.72 4.86
N LEU A 21 5.23 -6.41 3.74
CA LEU A 21 4.29 -5.88 2.76
C LEU A 21 2.87 -5.82 3.31
N ARG A 22 2.49 -6.81 4.12
CA ARG A 22 1.18 -6.78 4.77
C ARG A 22 1.04 -5.56 5.68
N ASN A 23 2.06 -5.31 6.48
CA ASN A 23 2.02 -4.16 7.37
C ASN A 23 1.96 -2.86 6.58
N MET A 24 2.69 -2.79 5.47
CA MET A 24 2.66 -1.59 4.64
C MET A 24 1.32 -1.40 3.96
N MET A 25 0.68 -2.48 3.52
CA MET A 25 -0.65 -2.38 2.94
C MET A 25 -1.65 -1.84 3.96
N ASN A 26 -1.60 -2.37 5.18
CA ASN A 26 -2.51 -1.90 6.22
C ASN A 26 -2.26 -0.44 6.55
N SER A 27 -1.00 -0.02 6.59
CA SER A 27 -0.69 1.38 6.86
C SER A 27 -1.18 2.28 5.74
N LEU A 28 -0.99 1.87 4.49
CA LEU A 28 -1.45 2.68 3.37
C LEU A 28 -2.96 2.79 3.35
N ILE A 29 -3.66 1.70 3.63
CA ILE A 29 -5.12 1.74 3.67
C ILE A 29 -5.59 2.66 4.79
N GLU A 30 -4.95 2.59 5.93
CA GLU A 30 -5.36 3.40 7.08
C GLU A 30 -5.07 4.88 6.88
N HIS A 31 -3.85 5.20 6.48
CA HIS A 31 -3.42 6.60 6.41
C HIS A 31 -3.54 7.21 5.02
N GLU A 32 -3.67 6.38 4.00
CA GLU A 32 -3.79 6.77 2.60
C GLU A 32 -2.53 7.40 2.02
N VAL A 33 -1.52 7.63 2.82
CA VAL A 33 -0.21 8.10 2.36
C VAL A 33 0.82 7.61 3.36
N ILE A 34 1.92 7.04 2.85
CA ILE A 34 3.02 6.61 3.71
C ILE A 34 4.33 6.95 3.04
N LYS A 35 5.38 7.05 3.85
CA LYS A 35 6.72 7.32 3.36
C LYS A 35 7.57 6.08 3.57
N THR A 36 8.29 5.66 2.55
CA THR A 36 9.10 4.46 2.64
C THR A 36 10.24 4.56 1.63
N THR A 37 11.06 3.52 1.52
CA THR A 37 12.10 3.53 0.50
C THR A 37 11.48 3.27 -0.86
N LEU A 38 12.15 3.75 -1.90
CA LEU A 38 11.62 3.62 -3.26
C LEU A 38 11.42 2.16 -3.69
N PRO A 39 12.36 1.23 -3.45
CA PRO A 39 12.10 -0.16 -3.83
C PRO A 39 10.90 -0.76 -3.11
N LYS A 40 10.73 -0.44 -1.82
CA LYS A 40 9.57 -0.93 -1.09
C LYS A 40 8.28 -0.34 -1.63
N ALA A 41 8.32 0.95 -2.01
CA ALA A 41 7.15 1.59 -2.58
C ALA A 41 6.70 0.89 -3.86
N LYS A 42 7.65 0.51 -4.69
CA LYS A 42 7.31 -0.16 -5.94
C LYS A 42 6.74 -1.56 -5.71
N GLU A 43 7.26 -2.26 -4.72
CA GLU A 43 6.69 -3.58 -4.40
C GLU A 43 5.33 -3.45 -3.74
N LEU A 44 5.15 -2.44 -2.90
CA LEU A 44 3.87 -2.22 -2.28
C LEU A 44 2.78 -2.00 -3.32
N ARG A 45 3.08 -1.22 -4.35
CA ARG A 45 2.10 -0.98 -5.40
C ARG A 45 1.64 -2.27 -6.04
N ARG A 46 2.56 -3.22 -6.24
CA ARG A 46 2.23 -4.48 -6.90
C ARG A 46 1.29 -5.35 -6.08
N VAL A 47 1.26 -5.18 -4.76
CA VAL A 47 0.39 -5.99 -3.93
C VAL A 47 -0.87 -5.24 -3.52
N VAL A 48 -0.84 -3.92 -3.38
CA VAL A 48 -2.01 -3.19 -2.91
C VAL A 48 -2.99 -2.89 -4.04
N GLU A 49 -2.52 -2.67 -5.24
CA GLU A 49 -3.44 -2.33 -6.34
C GLU A 49 -4.41 -3.47 -6.64
N PRO A 50 -3.97 -4.74 -6.70
CA PRO A 50 -4.94 -5.82 -6.86
C PRO A 50 -5.95 -5.91 -5.74
N MET A 51 -5.57 -5.50 -4.53
CA MET A 51 -6.52 -5.51 -3.41
C MET A 51 -7.62 -4.49 -3.61
N ILE A 52 -7.28 -3.33 -4.13
CA ILE A 52 -8.29 -2.30 -4.39
C ILE A 52 -9.21 -2.76 -5.53
N THR A 53 -8.65 -3.38 -6.56
CA THR A 53 -9.46 -3.92 -7.63
C THR A 53 -10.43 -4.97 -7.10
N LEU A 54 -9.95 -5.84 -6.22
CA LEU A 54 -10.77 -6.86 -5.62
C LEU A 54 -11.94 -6.24 -4.84
N ALA A 55 -11.69 -5.12 -4.20
CA ALA A 55 -12.68 -4.49 -3.33
C ALA A 55 -13.81 -3.82 -4.11
N LYS A 56 -13.67 -3.67 -5.40
CA LYS A 56 -14.74 -3.10 -6.19
C LYS A 56 -15.95 -4.02 -6.29
N ASP A 57 -15.73 -5.31 -6.07
CA ASP A 57 -16.80 -6.29 -6.10
C ASP A 57 -16.92 -6.89 -4.70
N ALA A 58 -17.84 -6.38 -3.91
CA ALA A 58 -17.93 -6.69 -2.50
C ALA A 58 -18.67 -7.99 -2.21
N THR A 59 -18.15 -9.07 -2.74
CA THR A 59 -18.72 -10.39 -2.44
C THR A 59 -18.12 -10.94 -1.17
N LEU A 60 -18.77 -11.93 -0.60
CA LEU A 60 -18.25 -12.59 0.59
C LEU A 60 -16.90 -13.25 0.30
N ALA A 61 -16.79 -13.88 -0.87
CA ALA A 61 -15.53 -14.52 -1.23
C ALA A 61 -14.40 -13.50 -1.31
N ASN A 62 -14.66 -12.34 -1.88
CA ASN A 62 -13.64 -11.31 -2.00
C ASN A 62 -13.26 -10.75 -0.65
N ARG A 63 -14.23 -10.58 0.26
CA ARG A 63 -13.94 -10.10 1.60
C ARG A 63 -13.07 -11.09 2.37
N ARG A 64 -13.35 -12.37 2.21
CA ARG A 64 -12.55 -13.41 2.87
C ARG A 64 -11.14 -13.44 2.34
N LEU A 65 -10.98 -13.29 1.03
CA LEU A 65 -9.65 -13.27 0.42
C LEU A 65 -8.86 -12.07 0.91
N ALA A 66 -9.51 -10.90 0.98
CA ALA A 66 -8.85 -9.71 1.46
C ALA A 66 -8.40 -9.88 2.90
N PHE A 67 -9.25 -10.47 3.74
CA PHE A 67 -8.85 -10.69 5.12
C PHE A 67 -7.68 -11.67 5.21
N ASP A 68 -7.68 -12.68 4.36
CA ASP A 68 -6.58 -13.62 4.37
C ASP A 68 -5.25 -12.91 4.12
N ARG A 69 -5.26 -11.90 3.28
CA ARG A 69 -4.04 -11.19 2.93
C ARG A 69 -3.69 -10.06 3.88
N LEU A 70 -4.69 -9.35 4.40
CA LEU A 70 -4.44 -8.19 5.25
C LEU A 70 -4.42 -8.54 6.73
N ARG A 71 -5.20 -9.51 7.15
CA ARG A 71 -5.32 -9.93 8.55
C ARG A 71 -5.70 -8.79 9.47
N SER A 72 -6.47 -7.82 8.97
CA SER A 72 -6.95 -6.70 9.74
C SER A 72 -8.38 -6.41 9.34
N ARG A 73 -9.29 -6.52 10.30
CA ARG A 73 -10.70 -6.25 10.03
C ARG A 73 -10.93 -4.80 9.65
N ASP A 74 -10.21 -3.90 10.31
CA ASP A 74 -10.37 -2.47 10.03
C ASP A 74 -9.95 -2.16 8.60
N SER A 75 -8.82 -2.75 8.16
CA SER A 75 -8.37 -2.52 6.80
C SER A 75 -9.36 -3.10 5.78
N VAL A 76 -9.87 -4.29 6.04
CA VAL A 76 -10.84 -4.90 5.14
C VAL A 76 -12.11 -4.05 5.08
N SER A 77 -12.55 -3.58 6.24
CA SER A 77 -13.75 -2.75 6.30
C SER A 77 -13.58 -1.49 5.47
N LYS A 78 -12.46 -0.78 5.65
CA LYS A 78 -12.22 0.43 4.89
C LYS A 78 -12.06 0.12 3.41
N LEU A 79 -11.40 -0.98 3.10
CA LEU A 79 -11.16 -1.35 1.71
C LEU A 79 -12.48 -1.54 0.97
N PHE A 80 -13.43 -2.25 1.54
CA PHE A 80 -14.68 -2.54 0.86
C PHE A 80 -15.74 -1.46 1.02
N ASN A 81 -15.72 -0.74 2.13
CA ASN A 81 -16.75 0.28 2.37
C ASN A 81 -16.37 1.64 1.80
N ASP A 82 -15.08 1.90 1.66
CA ASP A 82 -14.62 3.21 1.22
C ASP A 82 -13.81 3.13 -0.08
N LEU A 83 -12.72 2.39 -0.07
CA LEU A 83 -11.80 2.43 -1.21
C LEU A 83 -12.38 1.78 -2.45
N GLY A 84 -13.07 0.66 -2.31
CA GLY A 84 -13.70 0.02 -3.45
C GLY A 84 -14.65 0.95 -4.17
N PRO A 85 -15.62 1.53 -3.46
CA PRO A 85 -16.53 2.50 -4.08
C PRO A 85 -15.80 3.74 -4.60
N ARG A 86 -14.81 4.23 -3.87
CA ARG A 86 -14.10 5.45 -4.27
C ARG A 86 -13.40 5.27 -5.62
N PHE A 87 -12.81 4.09 -5.85
CA PHE A 87 -12.06 3.85 -7.08
C PHE A 87 -12.83 3.06 -8.12
N LYS A 88 -14.13 2.95 -7.95
CA LYS A 88 -14.91 2.07 -8.81
C LYS A 88 -14.76 2.41 -10.29
N GLU A 89 -14.71 3.70 -10.61
CA GLU A 89 -14.63 4.13 -12.00
C GLU A 89 -13.21 4.18 -12.54
N ARG A 90 -12.22 3.98 -11.70
CA ARG A 90 -10.83 4.05 -12.14
C ARG A 90 -10.34 2.65 -12.49
N PRO A 91 -9.88 2.42 -13.73
CA PRO A 91 -9.53 1.05 -14.16
C PRO A 91 -8.20 0.55 -13.63
N GLY A 92 -7.52 1.30 -12.80
CA GLY A 92 -6.23 0.92 -12.23
C GLY A 92 -5.48 2.17 -11.88
N GLY A 93 -4.22 2.01 -11.45
CA GLY A 93 -3.42 3.17 -11.09
C GLY A 93 -3.97 3.90 -9.89
N TYR A 94 -4.29 3.17 -8.84
CA TYR A 94 -4.89 3.78 -7.65
C TYR A 94 -3.87 4.45 -6.75
N THR A 95 -2.59 4.21 -6.99
CA THR A 95 -1.54 4.76 -6.13
C THR A 95 -0.60 5.62 -6.95
N ARG A 96 0.04 6.56 -6.26
CA ARG A 96 1.04 7.43 -6.87
C ARG A 96 2.30 7.37 -6.02
N ILE A 97 3.44 7.27 -6.67
CA ILE A 97 4.73 7.24 -5.99
C ILE A 97 5.47 8.51 -6.32
N LEU A 98 5.81 9.27 -5.29
CA LEU A 98 6.56 10.53 -5.45
C LEU A 98 7.93 10.34 -4.84
N LYS A 99 8.97 10.58 -5.64
CA LYS A 99 10.33 10.44 -5.14
C LYS A 99 10.66 11.59 -4.22
N MET A 100 11.27 11.26 -3.08
CA MET A 100 11.51 12.22 -2.03
C MET A 100 12.99 12.49 -1.75
N GLY A 101 13.88 12.04 -2.62
CA GLY A 101 15.30 12.23 -2.39
C GLY A 101 15.88 11.09 -1.56
N PHE A 102 16.88 11.40 -0.77
CA PHE A 102 17.62 10.36 -0.06
C PHE A 102 17.53 10.54 1.44
N ARG A 103 17.56 9.43 2.15
CA ARG A 103 17.43 9.44 3.59
C ARG A 103 18.77 9.82 4.22
N VAL A 104 18.71 10.66 5.25
CA VAL A 104 19.89 11.02 5.98
C VAL A 104 20.41 9.78 6.71
N GLY A 105 21.69 9.56 6.63
CA GLY A 105 22.31 8.44 7.30
C GLY A 105 22.77 7.38 6.32
N ASP A 106 21.85 6.62 5.76
CA ASP A 106 22.23 5.54 4.85
C ASP A 106 22.01 5.88 3.38
N ASN A 107 21.53 7.10 3.11
CA ASN A 107 21.37 7.57 1.74
C ASN A 107 20.43 6.71 0.90
N ALA A 108 19.49 6.05 1.52
CA ALA A 108 18.52 5.25 0.78
C ALA A 108 17.54 6.15 0.02
N PRO A 109 17.17 5.80 -1.21
CA PRO A 109 16.19 6.61 -1.93
C PRO A 109 14.81 6.44 -1.30
N MET A 110 14.16 7.55 -1.03
CA MET A 110 12.87 7.55 -0.35
C MET A 110 11.75 7.93 -1.29
N ALA A 111 10.56 7.52 -0.95
CA ALA A 111 9.38 7.80 -1.76
C ALA A 111 8.15 7.93 -0.88
N LEU A 112 7.22 8.73 -1.36
CA LEU A 112 5.90 8.86 -0.76
C LEU A 112 4.94 8.06 -1.61
N VAL A 113 4.17 7.19 -0.99
CA VAL A 113 3.13 6.43 -1.69
C VAL A 113 1.80 6.94 -1.21
N GLU A 114 0.94 7.35 -2.13
CA GLU A 114 -0.37 7.87 -1.74
C GLU A 114 -1.46 7.32 -2.65
N LEU A 115 -2.67 7.27 -2.12
CA LEU A 115 -3.84 6.92 -2.91
C LEU A 115 -4.25 8.17 -3.68
N VAL A 116 -4.50 8.01 -4.99
CA VAL A 116 -4.65 9.19 -5.85
C VAL A 116 -5.90 10.00 -5.56
N ASP A 117 -6.98 9.37 -5.16
CA ASP A 117 -8.23 10.09 -4.90
C ASP A 117 -8.52 10.24 -3.43
N ARG A 118 -7.50 10.41 -2.61
CA ARG A 118 -7.74 10.58 -1.18
C ARG A 118 -8.26 11.98 -0.90
N PRO A 119 -8.97 12.15 0.21
CA PRO A 119 -9.45 13.48 0.59
C PRO A 119 -8.27 14.42 0.73
N THR A 120 -8.44 15.65 0.25
CA THR A 120 -7.36 16.61 0.29
C THR A 120 -7.50 17.53 1.46
N GLU A 121 -6.96 17.14 2.55
CA GLU A 121 -6.89 18.01 3.71
C GLU A 121 -5.43 18.28 3.94
N PRO A 122 -5.01 19.50 3.90
CA PRO A 122 -3.58 19.80 3.97
C PRO A 122 -2.90 19.20 5.17
N GLU A 123 -3.55 19.22 6.30
CA GLU A 123 -2.95 18.69 7.50
C GLU A 123 -3.00 17.19 7.54
N GLU A 124 -3.52 16.59 6.51
CA GLU A 124 -3.62 15.16 6.46
C GLU A 124 -2.38 14.46 6.01
N ILE A 125 -1.38 15.17 5.70
CA ILE A 125 -0.18 14.51 5.26
C ILE A 125 0.51 13.97 6.45
N VAL A 126 0.06 12.86 6.86
CA VAL A 126 0.57 12.25 8.04
C VAL A 126 1.49 11.18 7.65
N GLY A 127 2.63 11.51 7.28
CA GLY A 127 3.56 10.47 6.91
C GLY A 127 3.67 9.49 8.04
N VAL A 128 3.81 8.28 7.70
CA VAL A 128 3.98 7.27 8.69
C VAL A 128 5.19 7.54 9.50
N ASP A 129 6.03 8.20 8.92
CA ASP A 129 7.18 8.51 9.61
C ASP A 129 7.09 9.83 10.17
N THR A 130 6.43 10.33 9.91
CA THR A 130 6.41 11.47 10.24
C THR A 130 6.47 11.92 11.23
N ALA A 131 6.53 11.61 11.28
CA ALA A 131 6.79 11.96 11.97
C ALA A 131 6.57 13.07 12.29
N LYS A 132 6.14 13.30 12.22
CA LYS A 132 5.92 14.27 12.30
C LYS A 132 6.41 14.73 13.13
N THR A 133 6.84 14.63 13.34
CA THR A 133 7.47 15.05 13.81
C THR A 133 7.46 15.54 14.16
#